data_1bf3b249e13a7a909d8019304c33b324
#
_entry.id   1bf3b249e13a7a909d8019304c33b324
#
_cell.length_a   1.000
_cell.length_b   1.000
_cell.length_c   1.000
_cell.angle_alpha   90.00
_cell.angle_beta   90.00
_cell.angle_gamma   90.00
#
_symmetry.space_group_name_H-M   'P 1'
#
loop_
_entity.id
_entity.type
_entity.pdbx_description
1 polymer ?
#
loop_
_entity_poly.entity_id
_entity_poly.type
_entity_poly.pdbx_seq_one_letter_code
_entity_poly.pdbx_strand_id
1 'polypeptide(L)'
;MQEQTEIRIGTVNDVHDIMGQLSNTYEEMGFSNICPEKVLREVYSALSLDRGIFGIIGKPGETIQAGVLLRIGNPWYSDDDVVEERGIFVHPKYRSGRLGLARKLCDFSKKFADDIGLPLIVGIQSTTKIAPKIRLYERAFGEQRGAFFVYNMKKEHLTRQEH
;
A
#
# COMPACT_ATOMS: atom_id res chain seq x y z
N MET A 1 -0.35 21.05 -20.65
CA MET A 1 -1.24 19.90 -20.36
C MET A 1 -0.58 19.01 -19.32
N GLN A 2 -1.10 19.01 -18.13
CA GLN A 2 -0.69 18.00 -17.15
C GLN A 2 -1.27 16.67 -17.63
N GLU A 3 -0.41 15.72 -18.03
CA GLU A 3 -0.82 14.33 -18.20
C GLU A 3 -1.45 13.90 -16.88
N GLN A 4 -2.77 13.69 -16.90
CA GLN A 4 -3.43 13.02 -15.79
C GLN A 4 -2.82 11.63 -15.71
N THR A 5 -2.03 11.42 -14.67
CA THR A 5 -1.42 10.12 -14.39
C THR A 5 -2.53 9.21 -13.90
N GLU A 6 -3.17 8.50 -14.83
CA GLU A 6 -4.23 7.54 -14.51
C GLU A 6 -3.65 6.31 -13.81
N ILE A 7 -4.44 5.74 -12.90
CA ILE A 7 -4.10 4.47 -12.27
C ILE A 7 -4.50 3.36 -13.21
N ARG A 8 -3.57 2.47 -13.49
CA ARG A 8 -3.80 1.25 -14.25
C ARG A 8 -3.74 0.03 -13.34
N ILE A 9 -4.30 -1.08 -13.80
CA ILE A 9 -4.18 -2.37 -13.16
C ILE A 9 -2.83 -2.97 -13.53
N GLY A 10 -2.07 -3.39 -12.53
CA GLY A 10 -0.78 -4.04 -12.71
C GLY A 10 -0.91 -5.42 -13.35
N THR A 11 0.11 -5.82 -14.05
CA THR A 11 0.25 -7.15 -14.68
C THR A 11 1.51 -7.85 -14.19
N VAL A 12 1.65 -9.12 -14.49
CA VAL A 12 2.83 -9.91 -14.10
C VAL A 12 4.15 -9.30 -14.61
N ASN A 13 4.10 -8.51 -15.68
CA ASN A 13 5.28 -7.80 -16.19
C ASN A 13 5.79 -6.70 -15.25
N ASP A 14 4.97 -6.25 -14.30
CA ASP A 14 5.34 -5.23 -13.32
C ASP A 14 6.02 -5.80 -12.08
N VAL A 15 6.07 -7.12 -11.91
CA VAL A 15 6.49 -7.78 -10.67
C VAL A 15 7.89 -7.36 -10.20
N HIS A 16 8.83 -7.23 -11.11
CA HIS A 16 10.22 -6.92 -10.76
C HIS A 16 10.35 -5.52 -10.14
N ASP A 17 9.77 -4.50 -10.76
CA ASP A 17 9.80 -3.12 -10.24
C ASP A 17 9.00 -3.00 -8.92
N ILE A 18 7.84 -3.63 -8.84
CA ILE A 18 7.03 -3.68 -7.61
C ILE A 18 7.84 -4.28 -6.45
N MET A 19 8.49 -5.41 -6.67
CA MET A 19 9.28 -6.09 -5.62
C MET A 19 10.41 -5.21 -5.11
N GLY A 20 11.11 -4.51 -5.99
CA GLY A 20 12.16 -3.56 -5.60
C GLY A 20 11.63 -2.43 -4.74
N GLN A 21 10.51 -1.84 -5.12
CA GLN A 21 9.93 -0.70 -4.40
C GLN A 21 9.29 -1.10 -3.07
N LEU A 22 8.61 -2.23 -3.00
CA LEU A 22 8.07 -2.76 -1.73
C LEU A 22 9.19 -3.13 -0.76
N SER A 23 10.28 -3.72 -1.22
CA SER A 23 11.43 -4.03 -0.37
C SER A 23 11.99 -2.76 0.28
N ASN A 24 12.18 -1.71 -0.49
CA ASN A 24 12.62 -0.42 0.04
C ASN A 24 11.64 0.17 1.06
N THR A 25 10.34 0.07 0.77
CA THR A 25 9.29 0.56 1.67
C THR A 25 9.29 -0.17 3.01
N TYR A 26 9.39 -1.50 3.01
CA TYR A 26 9.40 -2.29 4.25
C TYR A 26 10.70 -2.10 5.04
N GLU A 27 11.83 -1.89 4.38
CA GLU A 27 13.07 -1.50 5.06
C GLU A 27 12.93 -0.14 5.76
N GLU A 28 12.28 0.83 5.12
CA GLU A 28 11.97 2.13 5.73
C GLU A 28 11.03 2.00 6.93
N MET A 29 10.06 1.08 6.89
CA MET A 29 9.14 0.82 8.02
C MET A 29 9.86 0.30 9.25
N GLY A 30 10.85 -0.56 9.10
CA GLY A 30 11.74 -1.01 10.16
C GLY A 30 11.11 -1.90 11.23
N PHE A 31 9.93 -2.49 11.02
CA PHE A 31 9.27 -3.35 12.01
C PHE A 31 9.89 -4.74 12.09
N SER A 32 10.24 -5.32 10.96
CA SER A 32 10.83 -6.65 10.85
C SER A 32 11.53 -6.83 9.51
N ASN A 33 12.30 -7.90 9.41
CA ASN A 33 12.90 -8.28 8.14
C ASN A 33 11.82 -8.82 7.19
N ILE A 34 11.88 -8.42 5.94
CA ILE A 34 10.97 -8.96 4.92
C ILE A 34 11.38 -10.39 4.55
N CYS A 35 10.38 -11.18 4.17
CA CYS A 35 10.57 -12.46 3.52
C CYS A 35 10.17 -12.29 2.03
N PRO A 36 11.16 -12.22 1.11
CA PRO A 36 10.87 -11.94 -0.30
C PRO A 36 9.87 -12.90 -0.93
N GLU A 37 9.93 -14.19 -0.56
CA GLU A 37 9.03 -15.22 -1.09
C GLU A 37 7.58 -14.99 -0.69
N LYS A 38 7.35 -14.54 0.54
CA LYS A 38 5.99 -14.21 1.02
C LYS A 38 5.43 -12.98 0.30
N VAL A 39 6.25 -11.94 0.17
CA VAL A 39 5.87 -10.71 -0.54
C VAL A 39 5.58 -11.02 -2.01
N LEU A 40 6.46 -11.78 -2.66
CA LEU A 40 6.28 -12.18 -4.06
C LEU A 40 4.98 -12.96 -4.28
N ARG A 41 4.65 -13.87 -3.38
CA ARG A 41 3.39 -14.66 -3.47
C ARG A 41 2.17 -13.76 -3.44
N GLU A 42 2.12 -12.80 -2.52
CA GLU A 42 1.01 -11.86 -2.41
C GLU A 42 0.92 -10.95 -3.64
N VAL A 43 2.04 -10.41 -4.08
CA VAL A 43 2.12 -9.55 -5.27
C VAL A 43 1.70 -10.31 -6.52
N TYR A 44 2.26 -11.51 -6.73
CA TYR A 44 1.96 -12.32 -7.91
C TYR A 44 0.49 -12.73 -7.99
N SER A 45 -0.12 -13.11 -6.86
CA SER A 45 -1.54 -13.42 -6.80
C SER A 45 -2.40 -12.22 -7.21
N ALA A 46 -2.08 -11.03 -6.72
CA ALA A 46 -2.80 -9.79 -7.10
C ALA A 46 -2.62 -9.45 -8.59
N LEU A 47 -1.40 -9.58 -9.12
CA LEU A 47 -1.11 -9.34 -10.54
C LEU A 47 -1.78 -10.38 -11.46
N SER A 48 -2.07 -11.55 -10.94
CA SER A 48 -2.82 -12.62 -11.64
C SER A 48 -4.34 -12.50 -11.42
N LEU A 49 -4.80 -11.45 -10.73
CA LEU A 49 -6.20 -11.21 -10.38
C LEU A 49 -6.81 -12.35 -9.54
N ASP A 50 -5.98 -13.05 -8.78
CA ASP A 50 -6.41 -14.08 -7.84
C ASP A 50 -6.65 -13.47 -6.45
N ARG A 51 -7.92 -13.19 -6.15
CA ARG A 51 -8.39 -12.57 -4.91
C ARG A 51 -7.61 -11.29 -4.55
N GLY A 52 -7.43 -10.45 -5.53
CA GLY A 52 -6.76 -9.16 -5.32
C GLY A 52 -6.44 -8.42 -6.60
N ILE A 53 -5.86 -7.25 -6.42
CA ILE A 53 -5.51 -6.35 -7.51
C ILE A 53 -4.30 -5.51 -7.09
N PHE A 54 -3.51 -5.09 -8.05
CA PHE A 54 -2.45 -4.11 -7.85
C PHE A 54 -2.75 -2.86 -8.67
N GLY A 55 -2.97 -1.73 -8.01
CA GLY A 55 -3.13 -0.43 -8.66
C GLY A 55 -1.78 0.24 -8.86
N ILE A 56 -1.49 0.72 -10.05
CA ILE A 56 -0.20 1.29 -10.43
C ILE A 56 -0.39 2.66 -11.07
N ILE A 57 0.40 3.62 -10.63
CA ILE A 57 0.60 4.92 -11.29
C ILE A 57 1.94 4.87 -12.00
N GLY A 58 1.92 4.96 -13.31
CA GLY A 58 3.07 4.84 -14.20
C GLY A 58 2.73 4.05 -15.45
N LYS A 59 3.36 4.40 -16.56
CA LYS A 59 3.14 3.71 -17.84
C LYS A 59 3.84 2.35 -17.85
N PRO A 60 3.33 1.35 -18.58
CA PRO A 60 4.02 0.07 -18.76
C PRO A 60 5.43 0.29 -19.30
N GLY A 61 6.42 -0.40 -18.69
CA GLY A 61 7.83 -0.30 -19.09
C GLY A 61 8.59 0.91 -18.54
N GLU A 62 7.91 1.85 -17.88
CA GLU A 62 8.53 2.97 -17.18
C GLU A 62 8.59 2.69 -15.66
N THR A 63 9.42 3.44 -14.95
CA THR A 63 9.49 3.35 -13.48
C THR A 63 8.13 3.64 -12.85
N ILE A 64 7.66 2.74 -12.00
CA ILE A 64 6.40 2.90 -11.27
C ILE A 64 6.54 4.07 -10.28
N GLN A 65 5.65 5.03 -10.36
CA GLN A 65 5.64 6.21 -9.49
C GLN A 65 5.01 5.92 -8.13
N ALA A 66 3.95 5.14 -8.12
CA ALA A 66 3.24 4.73 -6.90
C ALA A 66 2.42 3.46 -7.15
N GLY A 67 2.11 2.73 -6.09
CA GLY A 67 1.31 1.53 -6.21
C GLY A 67 0.64 1.13 -4.90
N VAL A 68 -0.43 0.35 -5.02
CA VAL A 68 -1.16 -0.22 -3.89
C VAL A 68 -1.53 -1.67 -4.15
N LEU A 69 -1.25 -2.51 -3.16
CA LEU A 69 -1.62 -3.93 -3.14
C LEU A 69 -2.90 -4.10 -2.33
N LEU A 70 -3.94 -4.58 -2.98
CA LEU A 70 -5.22 -4.91 -2.37
C LEU A 70 -5.46 -6.42 -2.47
N ARG A 71 -5.82 -7.03 -1.34
CA ARG A 71 -6.12 -8.46 -1.24
C ARG A 71 -7.50 -8.68 -0.64
N ILE A 72 -8.19 -9.69 -1.16
CA ILE A 72 -9.47 -10.15 -0.60
C ILE A 72 -9.18 -11.33 0.32
N GLY A 73 -9.63 -11.26 1.55
CA GLY A 73 -9.45 -12.31 2.54
C GLY A 73 -10.50 -12.24 3.63
N ASN A 74 -10.38 -13.10 4.62
CA ASN A 74 -11.26 -13.14 5.78
C ASN A 74 -10.51 -12.73 7.04
N PRO A 75 -11.16 -12.00 7.97
CA PRO A 75 -10.65 -11.92 9.33
C PRO A 75 -10.53 -13.32 9.95
N TRP A 76 -9.58 -13.52 10.87
CA TRP A 76 -9.36 -14.84 11.45
C TRP A 76 -10.59 -15.41 12.18
N TYR A 77 -11.55 -14.59 12.52
CA TYR A 77 -12.75 -14.91 13.28
C TYR A 77 -14.04 -14.94 12.44
N SER A 78 -13.96 -14.71 11.13
CA SER A 78 -15.14 -14.57 10.27
C SER A 78 -14.90 -15.18 8.90
N ASP A 79 -15.96 -15.71 8.29
CA ASP A 79 -15.95 -16.16 6.89
C ASP A 79 -16.33 -15.03 5.91
N ASP A 80 -16.65 -13.84 6.40
CA ASP A 80 -16.98 -12.70 5.56
C ASP A 80 -15.74 -12.16 4.85
N ASP A 81 -15.82 -11.96 3.55
CA ASP A 81 -14.76 -11.37 2.76
C ASP A 81 -14.61 -9.87 3.04
N VAL A 82 -13.38 -9.43 3.12
CA VAL A 82 -13.00 -8.01 3.19
C VAL A 82 -11.85 -7.74 2.23
N VAL A 83 -11.74 -6.51 1.76
CA VAL A 83 -10.55 -6.03 1.04
C VAL A 83 -9.59 -5.46 2.07
N GLU A 84 -8.34 -5.90 2.04
CA GLU A 84 -7.25 -5.36 2.85
C GLU A 84 -6.21 -4.67 1.98
N GLU A 85 -5.83 -3.45 2.34
CA GLU A 85 -4.63 -2.83 1.81
C GLU A 85 -3.43 -3.46 2.51
N ARG A 86 -2.61 -4.18 1.77
CA ARG A 86 -1.42 -4.87 2.30
C ARG A 86 -0.11 -4.17 2.03
N GLY A 87 -0.11 -3.20 1.15
CA GLY A 87 1.06 -2.40 0.87
C GLY A 87 0.72 -1.23 -0.02
N ILE A 88 1.28 -0.09 0.31
CA ILE A 88 1.20 1.13 -0.48
C ILE A 88 2.59 1.77 -0.53
N PHE A 89 2.98 2.24 -1.69
CA PHE A 89 4.23 2.97 -1.83
C PHE A 89 4.10 4.14 -2.78
N VAL A 90 4.89 5.17 -2.53
CA VAL A 90 5.17 6.24 -3.47
C VAL A 90 6.68 6.29 -3.64
N HIS A 91 7.15 6.18 -4.87
CA HIS A 91 8.57 6.24 -5.18
C HIS A 91 9.18 7.54 -4.63
N PRO A 92 10.36 7.52 -3.97
CA PRO A 92 10.93 8.67 -3.29
C PRO A 92 10.98 9.94 -4.13
N LYS A 93 11.28 9.81 -5.42
CA LYS A 93 11.31 10.93 -6.37
C LYS A 93 9.98 11.68 -6.51
N TYR A 94 8.86 11.01 -6.22
CA TYR A 94 7.50 11.53 -6.42
C TYR A 94 6.77 11.83 -5.10
N ARG A 95 7.47 11.81 -3.96
CA ARG A 95 6.89 12.03 -2.60
C ARG A 95 6.65 13.49 -2.24
N SER A 96 6.80 14.42 -3.15
CA SER A 96 6.66 15.86 -2.88
C SER A 96 5.26 16.30 -2.43
N GLY A 97 4.27 15.44 -2.48
CA GLY A 97 2.87 15.74 -2.16
C GLY A 97 2.13 16.57 -3.23
N ARG A 98 2.83 17.16 -4.18
CA ARG A 98 2.24 18.02 -5.22
C ARG A 98 1.37 17.27 -6.23
N LEU A 99 1.67 15.98 -6.47
CA LEU A 99 0.96 15.16 -7.44
C LEU A 99 -0.25 14.45 -6.85
N GLY A 100 -0.40 14.43 -5.53
CA GLY A 100 -1.50 13.77 -4.85
C GLY A 100 -1.58 12.26 -5.11
N LEU A 101 -0.43 11.59 -5.31
CA LEU A 101 -0.39 10.18 -5.72
C LEU A 101 -0.99 9.26 -4.65
N ALA A 102 -0.65 9.49 -3.37
CA ALA A 102 -1.21 8.71 -2.27
C ALA A 102 -2.74 8.84 -2.21
N ARG A 103 -3.28 10.03 -2.42
CA ARG A 103 -4.73 10.24 -2.47
C ARG A 103 -5.38 9.49 -3.63
N LYS A 104 -4.77 9.50 -4.80
CA LYS A 104 -5.26 8.73 -5.96
C LYS A 104 -5.31 7.23 -5.67
N LEU A 105 -4.30 6.69 -4.98
CA LEU A 105 -4.29 5.29 -4.55
C LEU A 105 -5.41 5.00 -3.55
N CYS A 106 -5.68 5.89 -2.61
CA CYS A 106 -6.82 5.76 -1.70
C CYS A 106 -8.16 5.73 -2.45
N ASP A 107 -8.34 6.64 -3.40
CA ASP A 107 -9.57 6.70 -4.21
C ASP A 107 -9.73 5.45 -5.09
N PHE A 108 -8.65 4.93 -5.66
CA PHE A 108 -8.65 3.65 -6.37
C PHE A 108 -9.06 2.48 -5.46
N SER A 109 -8.52 2.42 -4.26
CA SER A 109 -8.85 1.38 -3.28
C SER A 109 -10.33 1.40 -2.89
N LYS A 110 -10.89 2.60 -2.67
CA LYS A 110 -12.33 2.79 -2.40
C LYS A 110 -13.17 2.31 -3.57
N LYS A 111 -12.81 2.74 -4.78
CA LYS A 111 -13.54 2.34 -6.00
C LYS A 111 -13.54 0.83 -6.18
N PHE A 112 -12.40 0.17 -5.99
CA PHE A 112 -12.31 -1.28 -6.08
C PHE A 112 -13.24 -1.98 -5.08
N ALA A 113 -13.22 -1.54 -3.82
CA ALA A 113 -14.09 -2.09 -2.78
C ALA A 113 -15.58 -1.87 -3.09
N ASP A 114 -15.93 -0.68 -3.56
CA ASP A 114 -17.30 -0.34 -3.97
C ASP A 114 -17.78 -1.21 -5.14
N ASP A 115 -16.93 -1.38 -6.16
CA ASP A 115 -17.26 -2.16 -7.37
C ASP A 115 -17.55 -3.64 -7.05
N ILE A 116 -16.87 -4.21 -6.06
CA ILE A 116 -17.09 -5.60 -5.64
C ILE A 116 -18.01 -5.75 -4.42
N GLY A 117 -18.44 -4.64 -3.82
CA GLY A 117 -19.39 -4.62 -2.71
C GLY A 117 -18.84 -5.15 -1.39
N LEU A 118 -17.55 -5.00 -1.14
CA LEU A 118 -16.87 -5.45 0.09
C LEU A 118 -16.37 -4.28 0.94
N PRO A 119 -16.32 -4.45 2.28
CA PRO A 119 -15.66 -3.47 3.12
C PRO A 119 -14.16 -3.41 2.83
N LEU A 120 -13.57 -2.23 2.97
CA LEU A 120 -12.14 -1.99 2.81
C LEU A 120 -11.52 -1.69 4.16
N ILE A 121 -10.49 -2.45 4.52
CA ILE A 121 -9.66 -2.21 5.70
C ILE A 121 -8.32 -1.65 5.24
N VAL A 122 -8.01 -0.45 5.71
CA VAL A 122 -6.72 0.20 5.49
C VAL A 122 -6.07 0.49 6.83
N GLY A 123 -4.76 0.42 6.87
CA GLY A 123 -4.01 0.68 8.09
C GLY A 123 -2.72 1.43 7.82
N ILE A 124 -2.20 2.07 8.85
CA ILE A 124 -0.90 2.74 8.81
C ILE A 124 0.04 1.99 9.75
N GLN A 125 1.03 1.34 9.17
CA GLN A 125 2.11 0.71 9.89
C GLN A 125 3.41 1.41 9.51
N SER A 126 3.87 2.30 10.37
CA SER A 126 5.03 3.12 10.07
C SER A 126 5.74 3.52 11.35
N THR A 127 7.05 3.71 11.26
CA THR A 127 7.85 4.23 12.36
C THR A 127 8.05 5.75 12.29
N THR A 128 7.67 6.38 11.17
CA THR A 128 7.86 7.82 10.94
C THR A 128 6.64 8.47 10.31
N LYS A 129 6.47 9.77 10.54
CA LYS A 129 5.43 10.60 9.90
C LYS A 129 4.01 10.03 9.99
N ILE A 130 3.68 9.45 11.13
CA ILE A 130 2.36 8.80 11.35
C ILE A 130 1.23 9.82 11.25
N ALA A 131 1.35 10.97 11.90
CA ALA A 131 0.30 11.98 11.95
C ALA A 131 -0.13 12.52 10.57
N PRO A 132 0.79 12.87 9.64
CA PRO A 132 0.40 13.23 8.28
C PRO A 132 -0.32 12.12 7.52
N LYS A 133 0.07 10.87 7.72
CA LYS A 133 -0.58 9.70 7.10
C LYS A 133 -1.98 9.49 7.64
N ILE A 134 -2.17 9.62 8.95
CA ILE A 134 -3.50 9.56 9.57
C ILE A 134 -4.41 10.65 8.98
N ARG A 135 -3.94 11.89 8.90
CA ARG A 135 -4.73 12.98 8.30
C ARG A 135 -5.13 12.71 6.85
N LEU A 136 -4.25 12.13 6.05
CA LEU A 136 -4.56 11.73 4.68
C LEU A 136 -5.67 10.68 4.66
N TYR A 137 -5.55 9.65 5.49
CA TYR A 137 -6.52 8.55 5.55
C TYR A 137 -7.86 8.99 6.12
N GLU A 138 -7.88 9.88 7.12
CA GLU A 138 -9.13 10.46 7.62
C GLU A 138 -9.87 11.26 6.55
N ARG A 139 -9.15 12.02 5.73
CA ARG A 139 -9.76 12.74 4.60
C ARG A 139 -10.26 11.80 3.50
N ALA A 140 -9.59 10.67 3.29
CA ALA A 140 -9.96 9.70 2.26
C ALA A 140 -11.08 8.76 2.70
N PHE A 141 -11.04 8.27 3.94
CA PHE A 141 -11.87 7.16 4.41
C PHE A 141 -12.80 7.51 5.57
N GLY A 142 -12.63 8.66 6.20
CA GLY A 142 -13.37 9.07 7.38
C GLY A 142 -12.62 8.80 8.68
N GLU A 143 -13.35 8.80 9.79
CA GLU A 143 -12.78 8.65 11.12
C GLU A 143 -12.09 7.31 11.33
N GLN A 144 -10.98 7.35 12.02
CA GLN A 144 -10.22 6.15 12.44
C GLN A 144 -11.10 5.24 13.32
N ARG A 145 -11.11 3.94 13.00
CA ARG A 145 -11.93 2.93 13.70
C ARG A 145 -11.15 2.07 14.68
N GLY A 146 -9.84 2.18 14.71
CA GLY A 146 -9.01 1.40 15.61
C GLY A 146 -7.56 1.84 15.56
N ALA A 147 -6.75 1.24 16.41
CA ALA A 147 -5.32 1.44 16.46
C ALA A 147 -4.63 0.13 16.86
N PHE A 148 -3.36 -0.01 16.53
CA PHE A 148 -2.53 -1.08 17.04
C PHE A 148 -1.32 -0.52 17.76
N PHE A 149 -0.77 -1.31 18.69
CA PHE A 149 0.39 -0.94 19.47
C PHE A 149 1.45 -2.02 19.33
N VAL A 150 2.72 -1.61 19.26
CA VAL A 150 3.86 -2.52 19.24
C VAL A 150 4.60 -2.38 20.55
N TYR A 151 4.70 -3.48 21.28
CA TYR A 151 5.47 -3.58 22.52
C TYR A 151 6.81 -4.27 22.24
N ASN A 152 7.85 -3.82 22.93
CA ASN A 152 9.18 -4.42 22.87
C ASN A 152 9.84 -4.41 21.48
N MET A 153 9.62 -3.33 20.75
CA MET A 153 10.31 -3.11 19.47
C MET A 153 11.80 -2.87 19.73
N LYS A 154 12.67 -3.50 18.93
CA LYS A 154 14.12 -3.34 19.05
C LYS A 154 14.54 -1.89 18.79
N LYS A 155 15.48 -1.37 19.59
CA LYS A 155 15.98 0.01 19.47
C LYS A 155 16.52 0.34 18.08
N GLU A 156 17.10 -0.63 17.38
CA GLU A 156 17.60 -0.50 16.00
C GLU A 156 16.51 -0.05 15.02
N HIS A 157 15.25 -0.37 15.30
CA HIS A 157 14.11 0.06 14.51
C HIS A 157 13.63 1.49 14.84
N LEU A 158 14.04 2.02 16.01
CA LEU A 158 13.66 3.35 16.46
C LEU A 158 14.64 4.43 16.02
N THR A 159 15.92 4.10 15.86
CA THR A 159 17.01 5.05 15.53
C THR A 159 16.97 5.58 14.09
N ARG A 160 16.19 4.95 13.21
CA ARG A 160 15.96 5.45 11.84
C ARG A 160 14.99 6.63 11.77
N GLN A 161 14.46 7.10 12.91
CA GLN A 161 13.49 8.19 12.97
C GLN A 161 14.11 9.60 12.99
N GLU A 162 15.41 9.72 13.20
CA GLU A 162 16.07 11.02 13.47
C GLU A 162 16.79 11.65 12.27
N HIS A 163 16.62 11.12 11.07
CA HIS A 163 17.26 11.68 9.88
C HIS A 163 16.30 11.95 8.74
#